data_b23ac0db3e490edae50a652df8136c3b
#
_entry.id   b23ac0db3e490edae50a652df8136c3b
#
_cell.length_a   1.000
_cell.length_b   1.000
_cell.length_c   1.000
_cell.angle_alpha   90.00
_cell.angle_beta   90.00
_cell.angle_gamma   90.00
#
_symmetry.space_group_name_H-M   'P 1'
#
loop_
_entity.id
_entity.type
_entity.pdbx_description
1 polymer ?
#
loop_
_entity_poly.entity_id
_entity_poly.type
_entity_poly.pdbx_seq_one_letter_code
_entity_poly.pdbx_strand_id
1 'polypeptide(L)'
;MDPAAGAARAASVLRQGGLLAVFWNAFEPPAELREAFAGVFRLLLPDSPAAGFWTRPALDAYRFMGAKAAGGMRQSGAFGEPEEWLSRWERPYTREEWLDLMPTTGGFTRLPEAVQARALDGLGAAVDAAGGSFVMGYSTLAVTTARLAD
;
A
#
# COMPACT_ATOMS: atom_id res chain seq x y z
N MET A 1 8.99 11.05 -6.04
CA MET A 1 8.78 12.44 -5.54
C MET A 1 9.56 12.57 -4.25
N ASP A 2 10.32 13.67 -4.11
CA ASP A 2 11.00 14.02 -2.85
C ASP A 2 9.95 14.37 -1.78
N PRO A 3 9.97 13.74 -0.59
CA PRO A 3 8.99 13.98 0.47
C PRO A 3 9.00 15.42 1.00
N ALA A 4 10.17 16.06 1.09
CA ALA A 4 10.27 17.45 1.55
C ALA A 4 9.67 18.44 0.54
N ALA A 5 9.96 18.25 -0.76
CA ALA A 5 9.35 19.04 -1.83
C ALA A 5 7.84 18.85 -1.90
N GLY A 6 7.37 17.61 -1.69
CA GLY A 6 5.94 17.29 -1.60
C GLY A 6 5.26 18.01 -0.43
N ALA A 7 5.86 17.98 0.75
CA ALA A 7 5.37 18.68 1.94
C ALA A 7 5.34 20.20 1.74
N ALA A 8 6.43 20.79 1.19
CA ALA A 8 6.47 22.22 0.89
C ALA A 8 5.37 22.64 -0.09
N ARG A 9 5.10 21.83 -1.12
CA ARG A 9 4.00 22.07 -2.05
C ARG A 9 2.63 21.99 -1.37
N ALA A 10 2.42 21.02 -0.48
CA ALA A 10 1.20 20.93 0.29
C ALA A 10 1.00 22.18 1.19
N ALA A 11 2.05 22.64 1.85
CA ALA A 11 2.02 23.85 2.67
C ALA A 11 1.60 25.09 1.87
N SER A 12 2.02 25.21 0.61
CA SER A 12 1.67 26.37 -0.23
C SER A 12 0.19 26.49 -0.58
N VAL A 13 -0.60 25.42 -0.41
CA VAL A 13 -2.04 25.38 -0.74
C VAL A 13 -2.94 25.18 0.47
N LEU A 14 -2.39 24.76 1.60
CA LEU A 14 -3.13 24.63 2.84
C LEU A 14 -3.23 25.99 3.55
N ARG A 15 -4.36 26.27 4.19
CA ARG A 15 -4.48 27.36 5.16
C ARG A 15 -3.69 27.05 6.44
N GLN A 16 -3.36 28.06 7.22
CA GLN A 16 -2.80 27.88 8.58
C GLN A 16 -3.72 26.98 9.42
N GLY A 17 -3.15 26.06 10.17
CA GLY A 17 -3.85 25.01 10.90
C GLY A 17 -4.51 23.94 10.02
N GLY A 18 -4.40 24.01 8.69
CA GLY A 18 -4.86 22.99 7.78
C GLY A 18 -4.07 21.69 7.96
N LEU A 19 -4.75 20.55 7.87
CA LEU A 19 -4.14 19.23 8.06
C LEU A 19 -3.58 18.68 6.74
N LEU A 20 -2.35 18.19 6.79
CA LEU A 20 -1.77 17.30 5.79
C LEU A 20 -1.87 15.87 6.32
N ALA A 21 -2.45 14.97 5.53
CA ALA A 21 -2.47 13.55 5.80
C ALA A 21 -1.97 12.77 4.60
N VAL A 22 -1.08 11.83 4.83
CA VAL A 22 -0.68 10.82 3.85
C VAL A 22 -0.96 9.45 4.46
N PHE A 23 -1.53 8.53 3.68
CA PHE A 23 -1.93 7.23 4.21
C PHE A 23 -1.78 6.13 3.18
N TRP A 24 -1.68 4.90 3.67
CA TRP A 24 -1.57 3.68 2.89
C TRP A 24 -2.43 2.59 3.52
N ASN A 25 -2.97 1.71 2.67
CA ASN A 25 -3.67 0.51 3.10
C ASN A 25 -2.77 -0.70 2.84
N ALA A 26 -2.27 -1.31 3.91
CA ALA A 26 -1.49 -2.53 3.82
C ALA A 26 -2.43 -3.73 3.71
N PHE A 27 -2.24 -4.58 2.70
CA PHE A 27 -2.97 -5.84 2.51
C PHE A 27 -2.48 -6.89 3.50
N GLU A 28 -3.41 -7.51 4.22
CA GLU A 28 -3.16 -8.61 5.16
C GLU A 28 -4.10 -9.79 4.84
N PRO A 29 -3.87 -10.50 3.71
CA PRO A 29 -4.71 -11.65 3.35
C PRO A 29 -4.52 -12.80 4.35
N PRO A 30 -5.48 -13.74 4.43
CA PRO A 30 -5.32 -14.98 5.17
C PRO A 30 -3.99 -15.67 4.83
N ALA A 31 -3.37 -16.33 5.81
CA ALA A 31 -2.02 -16.89 5.67
C ALA A 31 -1.86 -17.82 4.46
N GLU A 32 -2.87 -18.66 4.21
CA GLU A 32 -2.88 -19.60 3.08
C GLU A 32 -2.91 -18.87 1.74
N LEU A 33 -3.74 -17.85 1.59
CA LEU A 33 -3.81 -17.03 0.38
C LEU A 33 -2.55 -16.20 0.20
N ARG A 34 -1.98 -15.68 1.27
CA ARG A 34 -0.71 -14.95 1.20
C ARG A 34 0.40 -15.81 0.63
N GLU A 35 0.52 -17.07 1.08
CA GLU A 35 1.52 -18.00 0.55
C GLU A 35 1.23 -18.38 -0.91
N ALA A 36 -0.04 -18.61 -1.27
CA ALA A 36 -0.43 -18.89 -2.65
C ALA A 36 -0.10 -17.71 -3.58
N PHE A 37 -0.43 -16.48 -3.18
CA PHE A 37 -0.09 -15.27 -3.93
C PHE A 37 1.42 -15.08 -4.05
N ALA A 38 2.18 -15.31 -2.98
CA ALA A 38 3.64 -15.30 -3.03
C ALA A 38 4.18 -16.33 -4.04
N GLY A 39 3.58 -17.53 -4.08
CA GLY A 39 3.92 -18.57 -5.04
C GLY A 39 3.75 -18.15 -6.49
N VAL A 40 2.63 -17.47 -6.81
CA VAL A 40 2.37 -16.92 -8.17
C VAL A 40 3.50 -15.97 -8.59
N PHE A 41 3.84 -15.00 -7.74
CA PHE A 41 4.87 -14.02 -8.07
C PHE A 41 6.29 -14.59 -8.09
N ARG A 42 6.61 -15.56 -7.22
CA ARG A 42 7.89 -16.27 -7.26
C ARG A 42 8.07 -17.03 -8.58
N LEU A 43 6.99 -17.64 -9.07
CA LEU A 43 7.02 -18.37 -10.35
C LEU A 43 7.21 -17.45 -11.56
N LEU A 44 6.51 -16.30 -11.56
CA LEU A 44 6.50 -15.38 -12.70
C LEU A 44 7.69 -14.42 -12.71
N LEU A 45 8.20 -14.07 -11.55
CA LEU A 45 9.19 -13.01 -11.34
C LEU A 45 10.21 -13.41 -10.26
N PRO A 46 10.95 -14.52 -10.42
CA PRO A 46 11.81 -15.09 -9.37
C PRO A 46 12.87 -14.09 -8.84
N ASP A 47 13.39 -13.23 -9.71
CA ASP A 47 14.45 -12.26 -9.38
C ASP A 47 13.90 -10.86 -9.07
N SER A 48 12.58 -10.68 -8.99
CA SER A 48 11.97 -9.39 -8.76
C SER A 48 11.65 -9.14 -7.29
N PRO A 49 11.80 -7.90 -6.79
CA PRO A 49 11.28 -7.51 -5.48
C PRO A 49 9.76 -7.78 -5.32
N ALA A 50 9.00 -7.84 -6.42
CA ALA A 50 7.58 -8.19 -6.41
C ALA A 50 7.32 -9.61 -5.87
N ALA A 51 8.25 -10.56 -6.08
CA ALA A 51 8.17 -11.89 -5.51
C ALA A 51 8.20 -11.86 -3.96
N GLY A 52 8.88 -10.89 -3.37
CA GLY A 52 9.00 -10.71 -1.93
C GLY A 52 7.84 -9.92 -1.29
N PHE A 53 6.96 -9.31 -2.07
CA PHE A 53 5.90 -8.45 -1.55
C PHE A 53 4.95 -9.19 -0.58
N TRP A 54 4.57 -10.42 -0.93
CA TRP A 54 3.66 -11.23 -0.14
C TRP A 54 4.35 -12.05 0.97
N THR A 55 5.68 -12.08 1.01
CA THR A 55 6.44 -12.89 2.00
C THR A 55 6.69 -12.14 3.30
N ARG A 56 6.50 -10.83 3.33
CA ARG A 56 6.70 -9.96 4.50
C ARG A 56 5.40 -9.28 4.89
N PRO A 57 5.23 -8.88 6.16
CA PRO A 57 4.12 -8.02 6.55
C PRO A 57 4.16 -6.73 5.74
N ALA A 58 3.09 -6.46 4.97
CA ALA A 58 3.03 -5.26 4.14
C ALA A 58 3.16 -3.98 4.96
N LEU A 59 2.67 -3.98 6.20
CA LEU A 59 2.74 -2.85 7.13
C LEU A 59 4.19 -2.37 7.36
N ASP A 60 5.19 -3.26 7.37
CA ASP A 60 6.59 -2.87 7.60
C ASP A 60 7.12 -1.98 6.47
N ALA A 61 6.77 -2.30 5.22
CA ALA A 61 7.14 -1.48 4.07
C ALA A 61 6.45 -0.10 4.11
N TYR A 62 5.19 -0.06 4.53
CA TYR A 62 4.44 1.20 4.66
C TYR A 62 4.92 2.04 5.84
N ARG A 63 5.36 1.44 6.94
CA ARG A 63 6.01 2.17 8.04
C ARG A 63 7.30 2.88 7.59
N PHE A 64 8.09 2.21 6.75
CA PHE A 64 9.25 2.86 6.15
C PHE A 64 8.87 4.07 5.29
N MET A 65 7.80 3.95 4.50
CA MET A 65 7.27 5.05 3.69
C MET A 65 6.71 6.18 4.59
N GLY A 66 5.98 5.83 5.65
CA GLY A 66 5.47 6.76 6.65
C GLY A 66 6.58 7.56 7.34
N ALA A 67 7.66 6.89 7.75
CA ALA A 67 8.82 7.54 8.33
C ALA A 67 9.50 8.53 7.36
N LYS A 68 9.58 8.18 6.07
CA LYS A 68 10.07 9.10 5.03
C LYS A 68 9.16 10.31 4.86
N ALA A 69 7.83 10.12 4.85
CA ALA A 69 6.87 11.21 4.75
C ALA A 69 6.98 12.14 5.95
N ALA A 70 7.02 11.60 7.18
CA ALA A 70 7.22 12.36 8.41
C ALA A 70 8.54 13.16 8.38
N GLY A 71 9.63 12.53 7.92
CA GLY A 71 10.91 13.20 7.71
C GLY A 71 10.80 14.39 6.75
N GLY A 72 10.11 14.22 5.62
CA GLY A 72 9.88 15.31 4.66
C GLY A 72 9.02 16.46 5.23
N MET A 73 8.00 16.12 6.03
CA MET A 73 7.18 17.12 6.74
C MET A 73 8.03 17.97 7.68
N ARG A 74 8.86 17.34 8.52
CA ARG A 74 9.81 18.04 9.41
C ARG A 74 10.80 18.89 8.63
N GLN A 75 11.39 18.34 7.57
CA GLN A 75 12.40 19.03 6.76
C GLN A 75 11.84 20.26 6.02
N SER A 76 10.55 20.25 5.69
CA SER A 76 9.91 21.41 5.06
C SER A 76 9.84 22.64 5.97
N GLY A 77 9.89 22.45 7.29
CA GLY A 77 9.75 23.50 8.29
C GLY A 77 8.36 24.16 8.37
N ALA A 78 7.42 23.75 7.53
CA ALA A 78 6.10 24.36 7.41
C ALA A 78 5.01 23.69 8.27
N PHE A 79 5.31 22.57 8.91
CA PHE A 79 4.37 21.76 9.67
C PHE A 79 4.84 21.51 11.10
N GLY A 80 3.88 21.24 11.99
CA GLY A 80 4.14 20.73 13.33
C GLY A 80 4.72 19.31 13.32
N GLU A 81 4.91 18.74 14.50
CA GLU A 81 5.40 17.36 14.62
C GLU A 81 4.40 16.37 14.02
N PRO A 82 4.82 15.50 13.09
CA PRO A 82 3.94 14.50 12.50
C PRO A 82 3.54 13.43 13.50
N GLU A 83 2.28 13.01 13.44
CA GLU A 83 1.71 11.93 14.23
C GLU A 83 1.37 10.73 13.34
N GLU A 84 1.65 9.52 13.84
CA GLU A 84 1.29 8.27 13.18
C GLU A 84 -0.02 7.71 13.74
N TRP A 85 -0.91 7.31 12.86
CA TRP A 85 -2.17 6.65 13.19
C TRP A 85 -2.25 5.31 12.50
N LEU A 86 -2.70 4.29 13.22
CA LEU A 86 -2.93 2.95 12.69
C LEU A 86 -4.38 2.54 12.95
N SER A 87 -5.07 2.16 11.89
CA SER A 87 -6.43 1.61 11.96
C SER A 87 -6.47 0.24 11.27
N ARG A 88 -7.20 -0.71 11.85
CA ARG A 88 -7.43 -2.03 11.27
C ARG A 88 -8.88 -2.18 10.88
N TRP A 89 -9.09 -2.79 9.72
CA TRP A 89 -10.41 -3.09 9.19
C TRP A 89 -10.35 -4.28 8.24
N GLU A 90 -11.49 -4.79 7.85
CA GLU A 90 -11.60 -5.96 6.99
C GLU A 90 -12.60 -5.70 5.87
N ARG A 91 -12.38 -6.37 4.74
CA ARG A 91 -13.31 -6.35 3.62
C ARG A 91 -13.40 -7.75 2.99
N PRO A 92 -14.60 -8.30 2.79
CA PRO A 92 -14.78 -9.47 1.96
C PRO A 92 -14.55 -9.13 0.49
N TYR A 93 -13.94 -10.05 -0.23
CA TYR A 93 -13.76 -10.01 -1.67
C TYR A 93 -14.24 -11.29 -2.29
N THR A 94 -15.02 -11.19 -3.36
CA THR A 94 -15.17 -12.25 -4.33
C THR A 94 -13.91 -12.35 -5.19
N ARG A 95 -13.75 -13.47 -5.90
CA ARG A 95 -12.69 -13.63 -6.89
C ARG A 95 -12.65 -12.46 -7.89
N GLU A 96 -13.80 -12.09 -8.43
CA GLU A 96 -13.93 -11.02 -9.44
C GLU A 96 -13.50 -9.68 -8.88
N GLU A 97 -14.05 -9.27 -7.73
CA GLU A 97 -13.67 -8.00 -7.07
C GLU A 97 -12.18 -7.92 -6.76
N TRP A 98 -11.56 -9.04 -6.37
CA TRP A 98 -10.12 -9.07 -6.12
C TRP A 98 -9.31 -8.90 -7.41
N LEU A 99 -9.69 -9.59 -8.48
CA LEU A 99 -9.00 -9.51 -9.76
C LEU A 99 -9.19 -8.13 -10.42
N ASP A 100 -10.32 -7.46 -10.23
CA ASP A 100 -10.57 -6.09 -10.68
C ASP A 100 -9.72 -5.06 -9.92
N LEU A 101 -9.47 -5.30 -8.63
CA LEU A 101 -8.65 -4.42 -7.80
C LEU A 101 -7.16 -4.49 -8.17
N MET A 102 -6.63 -5.68 -8.47
CA MET A 102 -5.19 -5.88 -8.68
C MET A 102 -4.57 -4.98 -9.75
N PRO A 103 -5.18 -4.79 -10.94
CA PRO A 103 -4.65 -3.90 -11.96
C PRO A 103 -4.60 -2.42 -11.55
N THR A 104 -5.30 -2.02 -10.48
CA THR A 104 -5.27 -0.64 -9.99
C THR A 104 -4.10 -0.38 -9.03
N THR A 105 -3.39 -1.43 -8.61
CA THR A 105 -2.28 -1.30 -7.66
C THR A 105 -1.00 -0.91 -8.39
N GLY A 106 -0.28 0.09 -7.86
CA GLY A 106 0.90 0.68 -8.53
C GLY A 106 2.07 -0.29 -8.73
N GLY A 107 2.16 -1.37 -7.97
CA GLY A 107 3.13 -2.44 -8.19
C GLY A 107 2.78 -3.30 -9.40
N PHE A 108 1.50 -3.61 -9.56
CA PHE A 108 0.98 -4.47 -10.62
C PHE A 108 1.02 -3.79 -11.99
N THR A 109 0.63 -2.51 -12.07
CA THR A 109 0.61 -1.73 -13.32
C THR A 109 1.99 -1.56 -13.97
N ARG A 110 3.07 -1.80 -13.24
CA ARG A 110 4.45 -1.73 -13.75
C ARG A 110 4.93 -3.03 -14.38
N LEU A 111 4.17 -4.11 -14.24
CA LEU A 111 4.53 -5.40 -14.82
C LEU A 111 4.25 -5.41 -16.33
N PRO A 112 5.01 -6.16 -17.12
CA PRO A 112 4.67 -6.41 -18.53
C PRO A 112 3.28 -7.04 -18.65
N GLU A 113 2.52 -6.67 -19.67
CA GLU A 113 1.12 -7.10 -19.87
C GLU A 113 0.95 -8.63 -19.81
N ALA A 114 1.85 -9.37 -20.47
CA ALA A 114 1.84 -10.84 -20.44
C ALA A 114 2.06 -11.42 -19.04
N VAL A 115 2.81 -10.72 -18.18
CA VAL A 115 3.00 -11.10 -16.77
C VAL A 115 1.78 -10.76 -15.96
N GLN A 116 1.15 -9.60 -16.22
CA GLN A 116 -0.11 -9.21 -15.56
C GLN A 116 -1.22 -10.24 -15.80
N ALA A 117 -1.43 -10.66 -17.06
CA ALA A 117 -2.42 -11.67 -17.41
C ALA A 117 -2.18 -12.98 -16.65
N ARG A 118 -0.97 -13.52 -16.68
CA ARG A 118 -0.60 -14.75 -15.97
C ARG A 118 -0.70 -14.61 -14.45
N ALA A 119 -0.40 -13.44 -13.91
CA ALA A 119 -0.57 -13.17 -12.48
C ALA A 119 -2.04 -13.18 -12.09
N LEU A 120 -2.92 -12.54 -12.87
CA LEU A 120 -4.37 -12.57 -12.63
C LEU A 120 -4.92 -14.00 -12.68
N ASP A 121 -4.51 -14.80 -13.66
CA ASP A 121 -4.90 -16.22 -13.74
C ASP A 121 -4.47 -16.99 -12.47
N GLY A 122 -3.24 -16.82 -12.05
CA GLY A 122 -2.71 -17.49 -10.85
C GLY A 122 -3.36 -17.02 -9.55
N LEU A 123 -3.61 -15.72 -9.42
CA LEU A 123 -4.31 -15.15 -8.26
C LEU A 123 -5.77 -15.63 -8.22
N GLY A 124 -6.45 -15.66 -9.37
CA GLY A 124 -7.81 -16.19 -9.49
C GLY A 124 -7.89 -17.65 -9.08
N ALA A 125 -6.98 -18.51 -9.58
CA ALA A 125 -6.91 -19.91 -9.21
C ALA A 125 -6.68 -20.11 -7.69
N ALA A 126 -5.87 -19.25 -7.07
CA ALA A 126 -5.64 -19.30 -5.62
C ALA A 126 -6.91 -18.95 -4.83
N VAL A 127 -7.68 -17.95 -5.27
CA VAL A 127 -8.96 -17.59 -4.64
C VAL A 127 -10.00 -18.70 -4.85
N ASP A 128 -10.05 -19.30 -6.04
CA ASP A 128 -10.96 -20.42 -6.32
C ASP A 128 -10.66 -21.63 -5.41
N ALA A 129 -9.38 -21.94 -5.20
CA ALA A 129 -8.95 -23.01 -4.29
C ALA A 129 -9.32 -22.72 -2.82
N ALA A 130 -9.44 -21.45 -2.45
CA ALA A 130 -9.90 -21.02 -1.12
C ALA A 130 -11.43 -20.92 -0.99
N GLY A 131 -12.20 -21.31 -2.01
CA GLY A 131 -13.67 -21.29 -2.00
C GLY A 131 -14.31 -20.12 -2.74
N GLY A 132 -13.58 -19.41 -3.60
CA GLY A 132 -14.08 -18.36 -4.49
C GLY A 132 -14.25 -16.97 -3.85
N SER A 133 -14.00 -16.86 -2.54
CA SER A 133 -14.05 -15.59 -1.80
C SER A 133 -13.16 -15.66 -0.57
N PHE A 134 -12.80 -14.49 -0.02
CA PHE A 134 -12.02 -14.41 1.21
C PHE A 134 -12.22 -13.05 1.90
N VAL A 135 -11.84 -12.96 3.16
CA VAL A 135 -11.81 -11.70 3.90
C VAL A 135 -10.38 -11.18 3.91
N MET A 136 -10.18 -10.00 3.30
CA MET A 136 -8.93 -9.27 3.35
C MET A 136 -8.87 -8.44 4.63
N GLY A 137 -7.84 -8.65 5.45
CA GLY A 137 -7.46 -7.73 6.50
C GLY A 137 -6.71 -6.52 5.92
N TYR A 138 -6.92 -5.36 6.53
CA TYR A 138 -6.21 -4.14 6.20
C TYR A 138 -5.65 -3.47 7.44
N SER A 139 -4.42 -2.99 7.32
CA SER A 139 -3.86 -1.99 8.25
C SER A 139 -3.70 -0.67 7.49
N THR A 140 -4.50 0.34 7.85
CA THR A 140 -4.32 1.70 7.33
C THR A 140 -3.35 2.44 8.21
N LEU A 141 -2.18 2.77 7.65
CA LEU A 141 -1.19 3.64 8.28
C LEU A 141 -1.37 5.05 7.74
N ALA A 142 -1.58 6.02 8.62
CA ALA A 142 -1.64 7.45 8.26
C ALA A 142 -0.57 8.23 9.02
N VAL A 143 0.03 9.20 8.36
CA VAL A 143 0.91 10.22 8.96
C VAL A 143 0.27 11.57 8.75
N THR A 144 -0.02 12.27 9.84
CA THR A 144 -0.75 13.54 9.83
C THR A 144 0.03 14.64 10.54
N THR A 145 -0.14 15.86 10.10
CA THR A 145 0.43 17.04 10.74
C THR A 145 -0.37 18.30 10.38
N ALA A 146 -0.32 19.32 11.22
CA ALA A 146 -0.95 20.61 10.97
C ALA A 146 0.06 21.61 10.40
N ARG A 147 -0.38 22.44 9.41
CA ARG A 147 0.40 23.58 8.94
C ARG A 147 0.58 24.60 10.06
N LEU A 148 1.83 25.00 10.30
CA LEU A 148 2.16 26.06 11.27
C LEU A 148 1.64 27.43 10.82
N ALA A 149 1.51 28.35 11.76
CA ALA A 149 1.36 29.76 11.46
C ALA A 149 2.71 30.30 10.91
N ASP A 150 2.63 31.25 10.00
CA ASP A 150 3.80 31.97 9.47
C ASP A 150 4.45 32.84 10.54
#